data_fdef01cbc302386d45f4b17e84cb644a
#
_entry.id   fdef01cbc302386d45f4b17e84cb644a
#
_cell.length_a   1.000
_cell.length_b   1.000
_cell.length_c   1.000
_cell.angle_alpha   90.00
_cell.angle_beta   90.00
_cell.angle_gamma   90.00
#
_symmetry.space_group_name_H-M   'P 1'
#
loop_
_entity.id
_entity.type
_entity.pdbx_description
1 polymer ?
#
loop_
_entity_poly.entity_id
_entity_poly.type
_entity_poly.pdbx_seq_one_letter_code
_entity_poly.pdbx_strand_id
1 'polypeptide(L)'
;MNKQKKPLYRYYMIILIVIMALNLIVLPMFQQSKLETTNYSDFLNKIEEKKVDTVQIEDHNIYYTLKKDSTDKTYKTGVMNDSDLVNRLDKSGAKFGQVYQEQMNPILSSLISFFLPLIIFWAFGAWMFKRMQKKMGGDDQMSFSQGSGFGLGNLGKSNAKVYVGEQTGKTFKDVAGQEEAKENLQEIVDFLNNPAKYKEIGAKMPKGALLVGPPGTGKTLLAKAVAGEAGVPFFSISGSEFVEMFVGRGAAKVRDLFKQAREKAPCIVFIDEIDTIGKKRDGAGMNGNDEREQTLNQLLAEMDGFDGSKGVVLLAATNRPDSLDPALTRPGRFDRRIPVELPDLAGREAILKLHAKDIKCSNNIDFNVIARASAGASGAELANIINEGALLAVRDHRKTVVQKDLEEAIEIVIAGEQKKGAVISNRERMIVSYHEIGHALVAAKCKNTAPVHKITIIPRTKGALGYTMQVEENEQNLLSKEEAFQKIMVYTGGRCAEELIFNSITSGASNDIEQATKLARAMITRLGMSDEFGMTALETVNNQYLGGDTSLACSNETATKIDEATIALIKKAHDEAYQILEDNKMKLHELAKFLYERETITGEEFMYILNKPAEIPAQTNKD
;
A
#
# COMPACT_ATOMS: atom_id res chain seq x y z
N MET A 1 -18.51 -20.87 19.32
CA MET A 1 -17.26 -21.67 19.16
C MET A 1 -17.15 -22.12 17.70
N ASN A 2 -16.44 -21.36 16.88
CA ASN A 2 -16.22 -21.68 15.47
C ASN A 2 -15.04 -22.66 15.35
N LYS A 3 -15.32 -23.92 15.01
CA LYS A 3 -14.28 -24.87 14.61
C LYS A 3 -13.74 -24.46 13.24
N GLN A 4 -12.55 -23.84 13.24
CA GLN A 4 -11.80 -23.61 12.00
C GLN A 4 -11.54 -24.95 11.30
N LYS A 5 -12.11 -25.13 10.12
CA LYS A 5 -11.80 -26.26 9.23
C LYS A 5 -10.33 -26.12 8.80
N LYS A 6 -9.47 -27.02 9.28
CA LYS A 6 -8.06 -27.07 8.86
C LYS A 6 -8.00 -27.26 7.35
N PRO A 7 -7.23 -26.45 6.63
CA PRO A 7 -7.23 -26.50 5.16
C PRO A 7 -6.72 -27.85 4.64
N LEU A 8 -7.44 -28.42 3.69
CA LEU A 8 -7.25 -29.76 3.11
C LEU A 8 -5.82 -29.98 2.56
N TYR A 9 -5.16 -28.91 2.07
CA TYR A 9 -3.81 -28.98 1.51
C TYR A 9 -2.74 -29.49 2.50
N ARG A 10 -2.93 -29.30 3.82
CA ARG A 10 -1.99 -29.81 4.83
C ARG A 10 -1.97 -31.35 4.88
N TYR A 11 -3.09 -31.98 4.64
CA TYR A 11 -3.16 -33.46 4.57
C TYR A 11 -2.48 -33.98 3.31
N TYR A 12 -2.62 -33.30 2.17
CA TYR A 12 -1.92 -33.64 0.94
C TYR A 12 -0.40 -33.46 1.06
N MET A 13 0.05 -32.39 1.69
CA MET A 13 1.48 -32.18 1.98
C MET A 13 2.06 -33.26 2.88
N ILE A 14 1.33 -33.67 3.93
CA ILE A 14 1.79 -34.73 4.83
C ILE A 14 1.88 -36.07 4.09
N ILE A 15 0.91 -36.41 3.27
CA ILE A 15 0.91 -37.66 2.47
C ILE A 15 2.06 -37.63 1.47
N LEU A 16 2.32 -36.52 0.79
CA LEU A 16 3.42 -36.37 -0.15
C LEU A 16 4.78 -36.55 0.55
N ILE A 17 4.96 -35.97 1.72
CA ILE A 17 6.17 -36.08 2.53
C ILE A 17 6.37 -37.55 3.00
N VAL A 18 5.30 -38.25 3.40
CA VAL A 18 5.36 -39.65 3.81
C VAL A 18 5.74 -40.55 2.63
N ILE A 19 5.16 -40.34 1.45
CA ILE A 19 5.51 -41.10 0.23
C ILE A 19 6.97 -40.83 -0.17
N MET A 20 7.42 -39.58 -0.09
CA MET A 20 8.80 -39.20 -0.40
C MET A 20 9.80 -39.81 0.61
N ALA A 21 9.46 -39.83 1.90
CA ALA A 21 10.26 -40.45 2.93
C ALA A 21 10.31 -41.99 2.75
N LEU A 22 9.21 -42.64 2.37
CA LEU A 22 9.13 -44.06 2.10
C LEU A 22 10.02 -44.45 0.91
N ASN A 23 10.01 -43.69 -0.17
CA ASN A 23 10.84 -43.93 -1.35
C ASN A 23 12.33 -43.60 -1.15
N LEU A 24 12.67 -42.54 -0.42
CA LEU A 24 14.05 -42.11 -0.27
C LEU A 24 14.80 -42.76 0.90
N ILE A 25 14.07 -43.23 1.94
CA ILE A 25 14.70 -43.73 3.16
C ILE A 25 14.42 -45.22 3.37
N VAL A 26 13.17 -45.63 3.28
CA VAL A 26 12.75 -47.01 3.68
C VAL A 26 13.09 -48.06 2.62
N LEU A 27 12.84 -47.79 1.34
CA LEU A 27 13.17 -48.72 0.26
C LEU A 27 14.67 -49.02 0.13
N PRO A 28 15.58 -48.00 0.16
CA PRO A 28 17.03 -48.27 0.14
C PRO A 28 17.52 -49.04 1.37
N MET A 29 16.95 -48.77 2.56
CA MET A 29 17.36 -49.52 3.78
C MET A 29 17.01 -51.01 3.71
N PHE A 30 15.88 -51.37 3.09
CA PHE A 30 15.49 -52.79 2.91
C PHE A 30 16.39 -53.51 1.89
N GLN A 31 16.93 -52.83 0.88
CA GLN A 31 17.84 -53.42 -0.11
C GLN A 31 19.25 -53.60 0.44
N GLN A 32 19.74 -52.75 1.34
CA GLN A 32 21.05 -52.85 1.94
C GLN A 32 21.18 -53.94 3.01
N SER A 33 20.10 -54.42 3.61
CA SER A 33 20.14 -55.36 4.73
C SER A 33 20.54 -56.79 4.33
N LYS A 34 20.60 -57.13 3.04
CA LYS A 34 20.95 -58.49 2.53
C LYS A 34 22.36 -58.59 1.95
N LEU A 35 23.12 -57.49 1.88
CA LEU A 35 24.46 -57.43 1.30
C LEU A 35 25.54 -57.28 2.39
N GLU A 36 26.44 -58.22 2.49
CA GLU A 36 27.57 -58.17 3.42
C GLU A 36 28.90 -57.99 2.64
N THR A 37 29.62 -56.93 2.93
CA THR A 37 30.91 -56.66 2.26
C THR A 37 32.04 -57.43 2.89
N THR A 38 32.84 -58.12 2.06
CA THR A 38 33.98 -58.96 2.48
C THR A 38 35.25 -58.58 1.71
N ASN A 39 36.42 -58.94 2.25
CA ASN A 39 37.69 -58.73 1.56
C ASN A 39 37.90 -59.79 0.48
N TYR A 40 38.69 -59.44 -0.56
CA TYR A 40 39.01 -60.38 -1.65
C TYR A 40 39.79 -61.60 -1.16
N SER A 41 40.65 -61.47 -0.15
CA SER A 41 41.34 -62.60 0.49
C SER A 41 40.38 -63.60 1.17
N ASP A 42 39.33 -63.12 1.83
CA ASP A 42 38.33 -63.99 2.45
C ASP A 42 37.50 -64.76 1.41
N PHE A 43 37.24 -64.09 0.28
CA PHE A 43 36.59 -64.73 -0.86
C PHE A 43 37.45 -65.86 -1.43
N LEU A 44 38.77 -65.69 -1.62
CA LEU A 44 39.71 -66.70 -2.08
C LEU A 44 39.79 -67.88 -1.09
N ASN A 45 39.90 -67.62 0.20
CA ASN A 45 39.91 -68.66 1.23
C ASN A 45 38.64 -69.50 1.18
N LYS A 46 37.47 -68.91 0.99
CA LYS A 46 36.20 -69.61 0.87
C LYS A 46 36.07 -70.42 -0.42
N ILE A 47 36.75 -70.01 -1.52
CA ILE A 47 36.89 -70.81 -2.75
C ILE A 47 37.73 -72.05 -2.50
N GLU A 48 38.90 -71.92 -1.84
CA GLU A 48 39.79 -73.03 -1.52
C GLU A 48 39.13 -74.05 -0.58
N GLU A 49 38.32 -73.57 0.38
CA GLU A 49 37.51 -74.39 1.28
C GLU A 49 36.28 -75.05 0.59
N LYS A 50 36.05 -74.80 -0.72
CA LYS A 50 34.91 -75.27 -1.53
C LYS A 50 33.54 -74.91 -0.95
N LYS A 51 33.49 -73.81 -0.19
CA LYS A 51 32.25 -73.33 0.48
C LYS A 51 31.40 -72.39 -0.39
N VAL A 52 31.92 -71.88 -1.50
CA VAL A 52 31.20 -71.00 -2.41
C VAL A 52 30.23 -71.79 -3.28
N ASP A 53 28.99 -71.33 -3.42
CA ASP A 53 27.96 -71.94 -4.25
C ASP A 53 27.84 -71.26 -5.62
N THR A 54 27.54 -69.95 -5.63
CA THR A 54 27.41 -69.19 -6.87
C THR A 54 28.30 -67.96 -6.82
N VAL A 55 28.89 -67.58 -7.97
CA VAL A 55 29.70 -66.36 -8.15
C VAL A 55 29.17 -65.61 -9.36
N GLN A 56 28.85 -64.33 -9.18
CA GLN A 56 28.45 -63.44 -10.25
C GLN A 56 29.44 -62.25 -10.28
N ILE A 57 29.98 -61.95 -11.44
CA ILE A 57 30.85 -60.81 -11.64
C ILE A 57 30.08 -59.76 -12.39
N GLU A 58 29.96 -58.55 -11.78
CA GLU A 58 29.24 -57.44 -12.32
C GLU A 58 30.13 -56.19 -12.19
N ASP A 59 30.46 -55.56 -13.30
CA ASP A 59 31.35 -54.38 -13.40
C ASP A 59 32.69 -54.58 -12.66
N HIS A 60 32.87 -53.98 -11.49
CA HIS A 60 34.07 -54.04 -10.65
C HIS A 60 33.82 -54.78 -9.34
N ASN A 61 32.76 -55.54 -9.22
CA ASN A 61 32.39 -56.28 -8.00
C ASN A 61 32.09 -57.75 -8.28
N ILE A 62 32.42 -58.56 -7.30
CA ILE A 62 32.11 -59.99 -7.27
C ILE A 62 31.03 -60.21 -6.19
N TYR A 63 29.92 -60.78 -6.59
CA TYR A 63 28.86 -61.19 -5.69
C TYR A 63 28.91 -62.72 -5.58
N TYR A 64 28.89 -63.26 -4.35
CA TYR A 64 28.91 -64.68 -4.15
C TYR A 64 28.01 -65.13 -3.00
N THR A 65 27.52 -66.40 -3.09
CA THR A 65 26.74 -67.05 -2.05
C THR A 65 27.49 -68.28 -1.54
N LEU A 66 27.21 -68.71 -0.29
CA LEU A 66 27.86 -69.82 0.33
C LEU A 66 26.94 -71.07 0.35
N LYS A 67 27.51 -72.29 0.15
CA LYS A 67 26.85 -73.56 0.31
C LYS A 67 26.47 -73.75 1.79
N LYS A 68 25.19 -73.99 2.11
CA LYS A 68 24.65 -74.16 3.47
C LYS A 68 24.46 -72.90 4.31
N ASP A 69 24.36 -71.74 3.71
CA ASP A 69 23.98 -70.55 4.45
C ASP A 69 22.42 -70.48 4.49
N SER A 70 21.84 -70.72 5.67
CA SER A 70 20.40 -70.70 5.87
C SER A 70 19.80 -69.27 5.92
N THR A 71 20.66 -68.25 5.75
CA THR A 71 20.26 -66.84 5.92
C THR A 71 20.07 -66.08 4.61
N ASP A 72 20.20 -66.75 3.44
CA ASP A 72 20.04 -66.16 2.10
C ASP A 72 20.83 -64.83 1.91
N LYS A 73 22.04 -64.77 2.50
CA LYS A 73 22.92 -63.61 2.42
C LYS A 73 23.78 -63.65 1.18
N THR A 74 23.91 -62.53 0.49
CA THR A 74 24.81 -62.31 -0.63
C THR A 74 26.06 -61.52 -0.16
N TYR A 75 27.23 -62.03 -0.44
CA TYR A 75 28.50 -61.40 -0.10
C TYR A 75 29.03 -60.63 -1.30
N LYS A 76 29.58 -59.44 -1.05
CA LYS A 76 30.13 -58.55 -2.07
C LYS A 76 31.62 -58.29 -1.80
N THR A 77 32.46 -58.45 -2.83
CA THR A 77 33.86 -58.04 -2.79
C THR A 77 34.29 -57.34 -4.10
N GLY A 78 35.33 -56.51 -4.08
CA GLY A 78 35.86 -55.89 -5.29
C GLY A 78 36.64 -56.88 -6.16
N VAL A 79 36.62 -56.68 -7.47
CA VAL A 79 37.41 -57.45 -8.41
C VAL A 79 38.91 -57.04 -8.30
N MET A 80 39.78 -58.03 -8.17
CA MET A 80 41.25 -57.84 -8.34
C MET A 80 41.70 -58.48 -9.65
N ASN A 81 42.81 -57.99 -10.22
CA ASN A 81 43.37 -58.52 -11.48
C ASN A 81 44.07 -59.87 -11.18
N ASP A 82 43.27 -60.96 -11.03
CA ASP A 82 43.73 -62.31 -10.80
C ASP A 82 43.45 -63.14 -12.05
N SER A 83 44.48 -63.42 -12.82
CA SER A 83 44.42 -64.25 -14.06
C SER A 83 44.07 -65.71 -13.81
N ASP A 84 44.22 -66.21 -12.55
CA ASP A 84 43.92 -67.57 -12.18
C ASP A 84 42.60 -67.80 -11.50
N LEU A 85 41.80 -66.73 -11.34
CA LEU A 85 40.50 -66.76 -10.65
C LEU A 85 39.54 -67.77 -11.29
N VAL A 86 39.46 -67.81 -12.60
CA VAL A 86 38.58 -68.72 -13.34
C VAL A 86 38.94 -70.20 -13.07
N ASN A 87 40.23 -70.53 -13.08
CA ASN A 87 40.73 -71.86 -12.79
C ASN A 87 40.47 -72.31 -11.33
N ARG A 88 40.53 -71.34 -10.39
CA ARG A 88 40.25 -71.61 -8.97
C ARG A 88 38.75 -71.81 -8.75
N LEU A 89 37.90 -71.07 -9.44
CA LEU A 89 36.46 -71.21 -9.38
C LEU A 89 35.99 -72.58 -9.97
N ASP A 90 36.57 -72.98 -11.10
CA ASP A 90 36.31 -74.27 -11.74
C ASP A 90 36.70 -75.45 -10.82
N LYS A 91 37.90 -75.40 -10.23
CA LYS A 91 38.37 -76.41 -9.27
C LYS A 91 37.56 -76.47 -7.98
N SER A 92 36.90 -75.37 -7.57
CA SER A 92 36.05 -75.32 -6.37
C SER A 92 34.64 -75.93 -6.59
N GLY A 93 34.24 -76.07 -7.86
CA GLY A 93 32.90 -76.54 -8.22
C GLY A 93 31.80 -75.51 -7.92
N ALA A 94 32.17 -74.23 -7.85
CA ALA A 94 31.20 -73.13 -7.75
C ALA A 94 30.61 -72.84 -9.14
N LYS A 95 29.33 -72.49 -9.19
CA LYS A 95 28.69 -71.99 -10.43
C LYS A 95 29.09 -70.54 -10.61
N PHE A 96 29.74 -70.19 -11.70
CA PHE A 96 30.16 -68.79 -11.95
C PHE A 96 29.77 -68.34 -13.35
N GLY A 97 29.51 -67.02 -13.48
CA GLY A 97 29.15 -66.41 -14.75
C GLY A 97 29.11 -64.88 -14.65
N GLN A 98 29.27 -64.26 -15.81
CA GLN A 98 29.00 -62.83 -15.93
C GLN A 98 27.53 -62.65 -16.32
N VAL A 99 26.78 -61.93 -15.51
CA VAL A 99 25.35 -61.69 -15.81
C VAL A 99 25.27 -60.57 -16.82
N TYR A 100 24.75 -60.87 -18.00
CA TYR A 100 24.36 -59.86 -18.96
C TYR A 100 22.93 -59.39 -18.57
N GLN A 101 22.81 -58.27 -17.83
CA GLN A 101 21.52 -57.65 -17.64
C GLN A 101 21.15 -56.89 -18.90
N GLU A 102 20.08 -57.27 -19.56
CA GLU A 102 19.40 -56.38 -20.48
C GLU A 102 18.92 -55.17 -19.67
N GLN A 103 19.64 -54.08 -19.74
CA GLN A 103 19.25 -52.83 -19.13
C GLN A 103 17.96 -52.37 -19.79
N MET A 104 16.84 -52.44 -19.08
CA MET A 104 15.62 -51.71 -19.46
C MET A 104 16.05 -50.25 -19.75
N ASN A 105 15.60 -49.71 -20.88
CA ASN A 105 15.91 -48.40 -21.32
C ASN A 105 15.85 -47.39 -20.14
N PRO A 106 16.94 -46.71 -19.77
CA PRO A 106 16.99 -45.85 -18.57
C PRO A 106 15.90 -44.79 -18.55
N ILE A 107 15.47 -44.36 -19.74
CA ILE A 107 14.35 -43.41 -19.91
C ILE A 107 13.03 -44.04 -19.48
N LEU A 108 12.79 -45.31 -19.83
CA LEU A 108 11.55 -46.02 -19.51
C LEU A 108 11.45 -46.31 -18.00
N SER A 109 12.54 -46.73 -17.36
CA SER A 109 12.57 -46.96 -15.92
C SER A 109 12.38 -45.67 -15.11
N SER A 110 12.98 -44.57 -15.55
CA SER A 110 12.79 -43.23 -14.95
C SER A 110 11.35 -42.73 -15.12
N LEU A 111 10.75 -42.91 -16.29
CA LEU A 111 9.34 -42.55 -16.53
C LEU A 111 8.39 -43.39 -15.63
N ILE A 112 8.60 -44.69 -15.53
CA ILE A 112 7.77 -45.55 -14.67
C ILE A 112 7.92 -45.13 -13.20
N SER A 113 9.15 -44.91 -12.72
CA SER A 113 9.39 -44.47 -11.33
C SER A 113 8.76 -43.13 -10.99
N PHE A 114 8.67 -42.21 -11.97
CA PHE A 114 8.10 -40.90 -11.77
C PHE A 114 6.57 -40.89 -11.90
N PHE A 115 6.02 -41.56 -12.90
CA PHE A 115 4.59 -41.51 -13.19
C PHE A 115 3.75 -42.50 -12.40
N LEU A 116 4.28 -43.66 -12.01
CA LEU A 116 3.53 -44.66 -11.28
C LEU A 116 2.99 -44.16 -9.92
N PRO A 117 3.79 -43.47 -9.08
CA PRO A 117 3.27 -42.88 -7.84
C PRO A 117 2.22 -41.79 -8.10
N LEU A 118 2.34 -41.01 -9.16
CA LEU A 118 1.36 -40.00 -9.56
C LEU A 118 0.02 -40.62 -9.99
N ILE A 119 0.06 -41.71 -10.73
CA ILE A 119 -1.15 -42.44 -11.16
C ILE A 119 -1.87 -43.06 -9.96
N ILE A 120 -1.12 -43.67 -9.03
CA ILE A 120 -1.66 -44.23 -7.79
C ILE A 120 -2.31 -43.15 -6.93
N PHE A 121 -1.62 -42.00 -6.81
CA PHE A 121 -2.15 -40.85 -6.08
C PHE A 121 -3.42 -40.28 -6.70
N TRP A 122 -3.49 -40.21 -8.03
CA TRP A 122 -4.67 -39.77 -8.75
C TRP A 122 -5.85 -40.75 -8.59
N ALA A 123 -5.58 -42.07 -8.69
CA ALA A 123 -6.59 -43.09 -8.51
C ALA A 123 -7.13 -43.11 -7.07
N PHE A 124 -6.25 -42.96 -6.08
CA PHE A 124 -6.62 -42.85 -4.67
C PHE A 124 -7.43 -41.59 -4.36
N GLY A 125 -7.01 -40.44 -4.93
CA GLY A 125 -7.73 -39.18 -4.83
C GLY A 125 -9.14 -39.27 -5.41
N ALA A 126 -9.28 -39.86 -6.58
CA ALA A 126 -10.57 -40.07 -7.24
C ALA A 126 -11.48 -41.04 -6.43
N TRP A 127 -10.90 -42.10 -5.86
CA TRP A 127 -11.65 -43.05 -4.99
C TRP A 127 -12.11 -42.38 -3.69
N MET A 128 -11.25 -41.58 -3.05
CA MET A 128 -11.58 -40.85 -1.82
C MET A 128 -12.63 -39.76 -2.06
N PHE A 129 -12.55 -39.07 -3.20
CA PHE A 129 -13.54 -38.07 -3.62
C PHE A 129 -14.92 -38.71 -3.83
N LYS A 130 -14.96 -39.89 -4.48
CA LYS A 130 -16.18 -40.66 -4.70
C LYS A 130 -16.80 -41.19 -3.38
N ARG A 131 -15.96 -41.49 -2.39
CA ARG A 131 -16.40 -41.94 -1.05
C ARG A 131 -16.88 -40.75 -0.18
N MET A 132 -16.34 -39.57 -0.37
CA MET A 132 -16.75 -38.33 0.31
C MET A 132 -18.10 -37.83 -0.21
N GLN A 133 -18.35 -37.95 -1.52
CA GLN A 133 -19.64 -37.62 -2.14
C GLN A 133 -20.79 -38.48 -1.60
N LYS A 134 -20.54 -39.77 -1.27
CA LYS A 134 -21.56 -40.68 -0.67
C LYS A 134 -21.89 -40.37 0.80
N LYS A 135 -21.06 -39.55 1.50
CA LYS A 135 -21.28 -39.20 2.91
C LYS A 135 -21.89 -37.81 3.14
N MET A 136 -21.97 -36.96 2.09
CA MET A 136 -22.64 -35.66 2.12
C MET A 136 -23.96 -35.74 1.35
N GLY A 137 -24.89 -36.52 1.90
CA GLY A 137 -26.29 -36.50 1.50
C GLY A 137 -26.95 -35.28 2.13
N GLY A 138 -27.38 -34.30 1.31
CA GLY A 138 -28.10 -33.11 1.69
C GLY A 138 -28.21 -32.18 0.49
N ASP A 139 -29.44 -31.99 0.01
CA ASP A 139 -29.87 -31.17 -1.10
C ASP A 139 -29.09 -29.83 -1.24
N ASP A 140 -28.30 -29.73 -2.28
CA ASP A 140 -28.07 -28.48 -3.02
C ASP A 140 -27.62 -28.89 -4.44
N GLN A 141 -28.50 -28.64 -5.41
CA GLN A 141 -28.29 -28.91 -6.81
C GLN A 141 -27.10 -28.15 -7.37
N MET A 142 -25.90 -28.77 -7.34
CA MET A 142 -24.82 -28.41 -8.25
C MET A 142 -25.00 -29.23 -9.54
N SER A 143 -25.64 -28.63 -10.50
CA SER A 143 -25.75 -29.10 -11.88
C SER A 143 -24.35 -29.24 -12.49
N PHE A 144 -23.86 -30.47 -12.55
CA PHE A 144 -22.63 -30.82 -13.24
C PHE A 144 -22.98 -31.08 -14.71
N SER A 145 -22.91 -30.05 -15.53
CA SER A 145 -22.95 -30.16 -16.98
C SER A 145 -21.73 -30.96 -17.45
N GLN A 146 -22.04 -32.06 -18.10
CA GLN A 146 -21.13 -33.01 -18.73
C GLN A 146 -20.29 -32.33 -19.83
N GLY A 147 -18.99 -32.12 -19.55
CA GLY A 147 -18.01 -31.57 -20.47
C GLY A 147 -16.61 -31.75 -19.92
N SER A 148 -15.91 -32.75 -20.47
CA SER A 148 -14.50 -33.07 -20.27
C SER A 148 -13.62 -31.82 -20.15
N GLY A 149 -12.98 -31.61 -18.99
CA GLY A 149 -11.95 -30.58 -18.81
C GLY A 149 -11.72 -30.27 -17.34
N PHE A 150 -10.52 -30.44 -16.87
CA PHE A 150 -10.01 -29.98 -15.58
C PHE A 150 -10.62 -28.63 -15.20
N GLY A 151 -11.08 -28.46 -13.95
CA GLY A 151 -11.85 -27.35 -13.41
C GLY A 151 -11.35 -25.89 -13.63
N LEU A 152 -11.11 -25.50 -14.85
CA LEU A 152 -10.72 -24.16 -15.32
C LEU A 152 -11.93 -23.22 -15.51
N GLY A 153 -13.17 -23.71 -15.40
CA GLY A 153 -14.37 -22.94 -15.72
C GLY A 153 -14.69 -21.76 -14.81
N ASN A 154 -14.08 -21.65 -13.62
CA ASN A 154 -14.31 -20.56 -12.68
C ASN A 154 -13.11 -19.58 -12.58
N LEU A 155 -12.03 -19.82 -13.31
CA LEU A 155 -10.78 -19.06 -13.18
C LEU A 155 -10.80 -17.67 -13.83
N GLY A 156 -11.82 -17.36 -14.61
CA GLY A 156 -11.98 -16.06 -15.32
C GLY A 156 -13.22 -15.28 -14.90
N LYS A 157 -13.95 -15.71 -13.86
CA LYS A 157 -15.11 -14.93 -13.39
C LYS A 157 -14.65 -13.71 -12.62
N SER A 158 -15.27 -12.57 -12.94
CA SER A 158 -15.09 -11.34 -12.20
C SER A 158 -15.66 -11.49 -10.77
N ASN A 159 -14.88 -11.09 -9.77
CA ASN A 159 -15.34 -10.97 -8.39
C ASN A 159 -15.98 -9.60 -8.11
N ALA A 160 -16.42 -8.88 -9.14
CA ALA A 160 -17.05 -7.58 -8.97
C ALA A 160 -18.21 -7.67 -7.97
N LYS A 161 -18.17 -6.82 -6.95
CA LYS A 161 -19.26 -6.70 -6.01
C LYS A 161 -20.42 -6.01 -6.71
N VAL A 162 -21.51 -6.74 -6.89
CA VAL A 162 -22.75 -6.19 -7.50
C VAL A 162 -23.66 -5.71 -6.38
N TYR A 163 -23.92 -4.44 -6.36
CA TYR A 163 -24.93 -3.83 -5.48
C TYR A 163 -26.15 -3.48 -6.32
N VAL A 164 -27.33 -3.93 -5.91
CA VAL A 164 -28.59 -3.43 -6.48
C VAL A 164 -28.79 -2.01 -5.96
N GLY A 165 -29.40 -1.10 -6.75
CA GLY A 165 -29.50 0.33 -6.44
C GLY A 165 -30.00 0.63 -5.02
N GLU A 166 -30.95 -0.13 -4.51
CA GLU A 166 -31.45 -0.05 -3.12
C GLU A 166 -30.39 -0.50 -2.06
N GLN A 167 -29.39 -1.28 -2.45
CA GLN A 167 -28.35 -1.80 -1.54
C GLN A 167 -27.14 -0.88 -1.38
N THR A 168 -26.95 0.10 -2.26
CA THR A 168 -25.88 1.10 -2.04
C THR A 168 -26.18 1.96 -0.83
N GLY A 169 -27.48 2.23 -0.56
CA GLY A 169 -27.97 3.00 0.58
C GLY A 169 -27.37 4.41 0.69
N LYS A 170 -26.64 4.86 -0.36
CA LYS A 170 -25.92 6.13 -0.41
C LYS A 170 -26.42 6.98 -1.56
N THR A 171 -26.73 8.24 -1.26
CA THR A 171 -27.17 9.26 -2.22
C THR A 171 -26.29 10.50 -2.11
N PHE A 172 -26.50 11.52 -2.93
CA PHE A 172 -25.78 12.78 -2.81
C PHE A 172 -26.00 13.50 -1.47
N LYS A 173 -27.03 13.14 -0.71
CA LYS A 173 -27.25 13.64 0.66
C LYS A 173 -26.24 13.11 1.67
N ASP A 174 -25.63 11.96 1.37
CA ASP A 174 -24.57 11.37 2.19
C ASP A 174 -23.16 11.89 1.83
N VAL A 175 -23.06 12.77 0.83
CA VAL A 175 -21.83 13.40 0.40
C VAL A 175 -21.92 14.89 0.71
N ALA A 176 -21.08 15.37 1.60
CA ALA A 176 -20.96 16.81 1.90
C ALA A 176 -19.73 17.40 1.19
N GLY A 177 -19.82 18.65 0.79
CA GLY A 177 -18.82 19.30 -0.08
C GLY A 177 -18.82 18.73 -1.49
N GLN A 178 -17.82 19.06 -2.31
CA GLN A 178 -17.66 18.55 -3.69
C GLN A 178 -18.82 18.94 -4.62
N GLU A 179 -19.34 20.16 -4.49
CA GLU A 179 -20.56 20.57 -5.22
C GLU A 179 -20.35 20.51 -6.74
N GLU A 180 -19.19 20.96 -7.26
CA GLU A 180 -18.87 20.90 -8.69
C GLU A 180 -18.79 19.44 -9.20
N ALA A 181 -18.24 18.54 -8.40
CA ALA A 181 -18.19 17.12 -8.74
C ALA A 181 -19.60 16.52 -8.75
N LYS A 182 -20.47 16.90 -7.80
CA LYS A 182 -21.87 16.46 -7.75
C LYS A 182 -22.66 16.98 -8.94
N GLU A 183 -22.50 18.24 -9.33
CA GLU A 183 -23.17 18.81 -10.51
C GLU A 183 -22.80 18.05 -11.79
N ASN A 184 -21.51 17.79 -11.99
CA ASN A 184 -21.03 17.00 -13.12
C ASN A 184 -21.57 15.56 -13.12
N LEU A 185 -21.72 14.96 -11.94
CA LEU A 185 -22.24 13.60 -11.79
C LEU A 185 -23.77 13.56 -11.88
N GLN A 186 -24.47 14.64 -11.52
CA GLN A 186 -25.92 14.77 -11.66
C GLN A 186 -26.35 14.66 -13.13
N GLU A 187 -25.56 15.18 -14.08
CA GLU A 187 -25.83 14.99 -15.51
C GLU A 187 -25.84 13.50 -15.91
N ILE A 188 -24.98 12.69 -15.30
CA ILE A 188 -24.94 11.24 -15.52
C ILE A 188 -26.19 10.58 -14.96
N VAL A 189 -26.64 10.99 -13.77
CA VAL A 189 -27.88 10.52 -13.15
C VAL A 189 -29.09 10.87 -14.03
N ASP A 190 -29.16 12.12 -14.49
CA ASP A 190 -30.25 12.58 -15.35
C ASP A 190 -30.30 11.81 -16.67
N PHE A 191 -29.16 11.53 -17.27
CA PHE A 191 -29.08 10.70 -18.47
C PHE A 191 -29.58 9.26 -18.23
N LEU A 192 -29.16 8.63 -17.13
CA LEU A 192 -29.60 7.26 -16.80
C LEU A 192 -31.10 7.18 -16.58
N ASN A 193 -31.68 8.23 -15.99
CA ASN A 193 -33.13 8.32 -15.73
C ASN A 193 -33.95 8.73 -16.97
N ASN A 194 -33.43 9.64 -17.81
CA ASN A 194 -34.13 10.23 -18.93
C ASN A 194 -33.32 10.25 -20.24
N PRO A 195 -32.91 9.09 -20.79
CA PRO A 195 -32.05 9.04 -21.97
C PRO A 195 -32.69 9.61 -23.25
N ALA A 196 -34.04 9.64 -23.32
CA ALA A 196 -34.77 10.15 -24.46
C ALA A 196 -34.52 11.65 -24.69
N LYS A 197 -34.46 12.45 -23.60
CA LYS A 197 -34.20 13.90 -23.64
C LYS A 197 -32.90 14.26 -24.34
N TYR A 198 -31.85 13.45 -24.10
CA TYR A 198 -30.54 13.68 -24.71
C TYR A 198 -30.51 13.25 -26.18
N LYS A 199 -31.20 12.16 -26.54
CA LYS A 199 -31.32 11.70 -27.92
C LYS A 199 -32.07 12.68 -28.82
N GLU A 200 -33.11 13.35 -28.29
CA GLU A 200 -33.92 14.32 -29.02
C GLU A 200 -33.09 15.51 -29.52
N ILE A 201 -32.12 15.98 -28.70
CA ILE A 201 -31.22 17.09 -29.05
C ILE A 201 -30.00 16.59 -29.84
N GLY A 202 -29.77 15.26 -29.94
CA GLY A 202 -28.60 14.66 -30.57
C GLY A 202 -27.34 14.67 -29.69
N ALA A 203 -27.47 14.94 -28.39
CA ALA A 203 -26.37 14.91 -27.45
C ALA A 203 -25.85 13.48 -27.24
N LYS A 204 -24.53 13.31 -27.31
CA LYS A 204 -23.85 12.05 -27.01
C LYS A 204 -23.31 12.11 -25.59
N MET A 205 -23.77 11.22 -24.74
CA MET A 205 -23.19 11.09 -23.40
C MET A 205 -21.77 10.53 -23.45
N PRO A 206 -20.89 11.00 -22.59
CA PRO A 206 -19.59 10.39 -22.39
C PRO A 206 -19.76 8.92 -21.97
N LYS A 207 -18.98 8.02 -22.58
CA LYS A 207 -19.03 6.59 -22.24
C LYS A 207 -18.48 6.32 -20.84
N GLY A 208 -17.60 7.20 -20.35
CA GLY A 208 -16.99 7.07 -19.04
C GLY A 208 -16.53 8.39 -18.45
N ALA A 209 -16.56 8.47 -17.12
CA ALA A 209 -15.99 9.57 -16.37
C ALA A 209 -14.91 9.08 -15.41
N LEU A 210 -13.85 9.87 -15.29
CA LEU A 210 -12.69 9.62 -14.45
C LEU A 210 -12.72 10.58 -13.25
N LEU A 211 -12.91 10.04 -12.05
CA LEU A 211 -12.79 10.77 -10.79
C LEU A 211 -11.31 10.89 -10.41
N VAL A 212 -10.83 12.11 -10.31
CA VAL A 212 -9.40 12.40 -10.12
C VAL A 212 -9.22 13.26 -8.88
N GLY A 213 -8.31 12.90 -8.00
CA GLY A 213 -8.03 13.72 -6.81
C GLY A 213 -7.23 12.99 -5.74
N PRO A 214 -6.88 13.68 -4.64
CA PRO A 214 -6.13 13.10 -3.54
C PRO A 214 -6.82 11.89 -2.90
N PRO A 215 -6.08 11.01 -2.20
CA PRO A 215 -6.70 9.94 -1.42
C PRO A 215 -7.60 10.52 -0.32
N GLY A 216 -8.65 9.78 0.04
CA GLY A 216 -9.55 10.19 1.13
C GLY A 216 -10.59 11.28 0.78
N THR A 217 -10.64 11.78 -0.46
CA THR A 217 -11.59 12.82 -0.88
C THR A 217 -13.00 12.32 -1.17
N GLY A 218 -13.24 11.00 -1.09
CA GLY A 218 -14.59 10.42 -1.23
C GLY A 218 -14.96 9.96 -2.64
N LYS A 219 -14.00 9.74 -3.56
CA LYS A 219 -14.24 9.28 -4.96
C LYS A 219 -15.12 8.04 -5.04
N THR A 220 -14.80 7.02 -4.26
CA THR A 220 -15.59 5.77 -4.18
C THR A 220 -16.99 6.00 -3.59
N LEU A 221 -17.12 6.93 -2.62
CA LEU A 221 -18.41 7.31 -2.04
C LEU A 221 -19.28 8.05 -3.06
N LEU A 222 -18.71 8.99 -3.82
CA LEU A 222 -19.38 9.68 -4.91
C LEU A 222 -19.89 8.70 -5.98
N ALA A 223 -19.07 7.74 -6.41
CA ALA A 223 -19.51 6.73 -7.37
C ALA A 223 -20.70 5.89 -6.87
N LYS A 224 -20.70 5.52 -5.58
CA LYS A 224 -21.85 4.85 -4.95
C LYS A 224 -23.08 5.75 -4.87
N ALA A 225 -22.88 7.02 -4.54
CA ALA A 225 -23.98 7.99 -4.45
C ALA A 225 -24.67 8.21 -5.80
N VAL A 226 -23.90 8.28 -6.91
CA VAL A 226 -24.46 8.34 -8.28
C VAL A 226 -25.37 7.15 -8.58
N ALA A 227 -24.94 5.96 -8.23
CA ALA A 227 -25.72 4.74 -8.49
C ALA A 227 -27.00 4.69 -7.64
N GLY A 228 -26.92 5.12 -6.38
CA GLY A 228 -28.08 5.22 -5.49
C GLY A 228 -29.08 6.29 -5.91
N GLU A 229 -28.58 7.44 -6.37
CA GLU A 229 -29.41 8.53 -6.89
C GLU A 229 -30.11 8.15 -8.21
N ALA A 230 -29.39 7.42 -9.08
CA ALA A 230 -29.96 6.92 -10.34
C ALA A 230 -30.83 5.66 -10.17
N GLY A 231 -30.79 4.99 -9.00
CA GLY A 231 -31.56 3.77 -8.74
C GLY A 231 -31.13 2.56 -9.61
N VAL A 232 -29.89 2.55 -10.13
CA VAL A 232 -29.39 1.51 -11.03
C VAL A 232 -28.40 0.57 -10.34
N PRO A 233 -28.22 -0.67 -10.85
CA PRO A 233 -27.19 -1.59 -10.37
C PRO A 233 -25.78 -1.00 -10.42
N PHE A 234 -24.99 -1.26 -9.38
CA PHE A 234 -23.63 -0.77 -9.23
C PHE A 234 -22.64 -1.93 -9.16
N PHE A 235 -21.75 -2.01 -10.13
CA PHE A 235 -20.67 -2.98 -10.17
C PHE A 235 -19.40 -2.29 -9.68
N SER A 236 -18.82 -2.73 -8.57
CA SER A 236 -17.59 -2.15 -8.02
C SER A 236 -16.47 -3.18 -8.04
N ILE A 237 -15.35 -2.80 -8.62
CA ILE A 237 -14.13 -3.61 -8.67
C ILE A 237 -12.91 -2.72 -8.47
N SER A 238 -11.87 -3.22 -7.80
CA SER A 238 -10.56 -2.54 -7.76
C SER A 238 -9.73 -2.93 -8.98
N GLY A 239 -8.98 -1.96 -9.54
CA GLY A 239 -8.00 -2.22 -10.59
C GLY A 239 -7.00 -3.31 -10.22
N SER A 240 -6.64 -3.41 -8.93
CA SER A 240 -5.77 -4.47 -8.41
C SER A 240 -6.34 -5.89 -8.56
N GLU A 241 -7.66 -6.04 -8.59
CA GLU A 241 -8.31 -7.36 -8.77
C GLU A 241 -8.17 -7.92 -10.20
N PHE A 242 -7.79 -7.07 -11.15
CA PHE A 242 -7.48 -7.51 -12.52
C PHE A 242 -6.03 -7.96 -12.68
N VAL A 243 -5.14 -7.58 -11.76
CA VAL A 243 -3.72 -7.98 -11.82
C VAL A 243 -3.60 -9.41 -11.29
N GLU A 244 -3.23 -10.33 -12.19
CA GLU A 244 -3.11 -11.76 -11.88
C GLU A 244 -1.69 -12.25 -12.22
N MET A 245 -1.28 -13.36 -11.62
CA MET A 245 0.02 -13.99 -11.90
C MET A 245 0.05 -14.74 -13.24
N PHE A 246 -1.12 -15.09 -13.79
CA PHE A 246 -1.24 -15.86 -15.03
C PHE A 246 -1.76 -15.01 -16.18
N VAL A 247 -1.02 -14.97 -17.26
CA VAL A 247 -1.34 -14.21 -18.46
C VAL A 247 -2.73 -14.55 -19.01
N GLY A 248 -3.52 -13.53 -19.31
CA GLY A 248 -4.87 -13.64 -19.88
C GLY A 248 -6.01 -13.76 -18.88
N ARG A 249 -5.74 -13.94 -17.56
CA ARG A 249 -6.81 -14.02 -16.56
C ARG A 249 -7.44 -12.66 -16.26
N GLY A 250 -6.65 -11.61 -16.18
CA GLY A 250 -7.14 -10.25 -16.03
C GLY A 250 -8.05 -9.85 -17.19
N ALA A 251 -7.62 -10.11 -18.43
CA ALA A 251 -8.43 -9.90 -19.62
C ALA A 251 -9.74 -10.69 -19.62
N ALA A 252 -9.74 -11.92 -19.10
CA ALA A 252 -10.97 -12.71 -18.95
C ALA A 252 -11.94 -12.11 -17.93
N LYS A 253 -11.44 -11.59 -16.80
CA LYS A 253 -12.25 -10.88 -15.80
C LYS A 253 -12.87 -9.60 -16.37
N VAL A 254 -12.12 -8.85 -17.18
CA VAL A 254 -12.66 -7.67 -17.86
C VAL A 254 -13.83 -8.06 -18.78
N ARG A 255 -13.67 -9.07 -19.64
CA ARG A 255 -14.76 -9.55 -20.51
C ARG A 255 -15.99 -9.98 -19.71
N ASP A 256 -15.80 -10.72 -18.63
CA ASP A 256 -16.90 -11.19 -17.78
C ASP A 256 -17.64 -10.02 -17.10
N LEU A 257 -16.91 -9.03 -16.56
CA LEU A 257 -17.49 -7.83 -15.98
C LEU A 257 -18.37 -7.07 -16.97
N PHE A 258 -17.86 -6.81 -18.18
CA PHE A 258 -18.61 -6.10 -19.21
C PHE A 258 -19.79 -6.92 -19.75
N LYS A 259 -19.68 -8.24 -19.80
CA LYS A 259 -20.80 -9.13 -20.11
C LYS A 259 -21.91 -8.99 -19.06
N GLN A 260 -21.58 -9.09 -17.77
CA GLN A 260 -22.54 -8.94 -16.68
C GLN A 260 -23.19 -7.55 -16.67
N ALA A 261 -22.40 -6.49 -16.94
CA ALA A 261 -22.91 -5.12 -17.02
C ALA A 261 -23.93 -4.96 -18.17
N ARG A 262 -23.63 -5.55 -19.36
CA ARG A 262 -24.58 -5.54 -20.50
C ARG A 262 -25.87 -6.30 -20.20
N GLU A 263 -25.82 -7.38 -19.42
CA GLU A 263 -26.99 -8.17 -19.04
C GLU A 263 -27.89 -7.44 -18.01
N LYS A 264 -27.30 -6.52 -17.23
CA LYS A 264 -28.01 -5.76 -16.18
C LYS A 264 -28.16 -4.27 -16.47
N ALA A 265 -28.05 -3.89 -17.73
CA ALA A 265 -28.25 -2.49 -18.14
C ALA A 265 -29.72 -2.04 -17.95
N PRO A 266 -29.98 -0.77 -17.51
CA PRO A 266 -29.00 0.27 -17.20
C PRO A 266 -28.24 0.03 -15.89
N CYS A 267 -26.92 0.32 -15.88
CA CYS A 267 -26.08 0.12 -14.69
C CYS A 267 -24.84 1.02 -14.71
N ILE A 268 -24.16 1.11 -13.57
CA ILE A 268 -22.86 1.76 -13.44
C ILE A 268 -21.79 0.72 -13.13
N VAL A 269 -20.68 0.78 -13.89
CA VAL A 269 -19.46 0.01 -13.62
C VAL A 269 -18.42 0.96 -13.07
N PHE A 270 -17.95 0.70 -11.86
CA PHE A 270 -16.93 1.50 -11.18
C PHE A 270 -15.64 0.71 -11.02
N ILE A 271 -14.54 1.29 -11.50
CA ILE A 271 -13.19 0.72 -11.38
C ILE A 271 -12.38 1.66 -10.48
N ASP A 272 -12.12 1.22 -9.25
CA ASP A 272 -11.27 1.97 -8.34
C ASP A 272 -9.79 1.71 -8.65
N GLU A 273 -8.91 2.68 -8.36
CA GLU A 273 -7.47 2.57 -8.59
C GLU A 273 -7.11 2.10 -10.01
N ILE A 274 -7.72 2.72 -11.02
CA ILE A 274 -7.53 2.35 -12.44
C ILE A 274 -6.07 2.44 -12.87
N ASP A 275 -5.25 3.24 -12.22
CA ASP A 275 -3.81 3.38 -12.45
C ASP A 275 -3.02 2.09 -12.20
N THR A 276 -3.57 1.13 -11.45
CA THR A 276 -2.92 -0.19 -11.25
C THR A 276 -2.80 -1.00 -12.54
N ILE A 277 -3.77 -0.85 -13.46
CA ILE A 277 -3.78 -1.51 -14.78
C ILE A 277 -3.48 -0.55 -15.93
N GLY A 278 -3.77 0.74 -15.74
CA GLY A 278 -3.72 1.77 -16.76
C GLY A 278 -2.43 2.59 -16.80
N LYS A 279 -1.32 2.15 -16.20
CA LYS A 279 -0.07 2.90 -16.17
C LYS A 279 0.58 3.02 -17.55
N LYS A 280 1.18 4.20 -17.85
CA LYS A 280 1.99 4.45 -19.06
C LYS A 280 3.07 3.38 -19.22
N ARG A 281 3.43 3.12 -20.47
CA ARG A 281 4.53 2.21 -20.85
C ARG A 281 5.86 2.87 -20.54
N ASP A 282 6.53 2.43 -19.49
CA ASP A 282 7.92 2.82 -19.24
C ASP A 282 8.83 1.94 -20.09
N GLY A 283 9.55 2.52 -21.06
CA GLY A 283 10.35 1.82 -22.06
C GLY A 283 11.59 1.05 -21.54
N ALA A 284 11.72 0.80 -20.26
CA ALA A 284 12.91 0.21 -19.63
C ALA A 284 12.63 -1.01 -18.72
N GLY A 285 11.67 -1.87 -19.02
CA GLY A 285 11.37 -3.05 -18.20
C GLY A 285 11.05 -4.30 -19.00
N MET A 286 12.05 -5.09 -19.35
CA MET A 286 11.88 -6.49 -19.77
C MET A 286 11.40 -7.31 -18.55
N ASN A 287 10.30 -8.06 -18.74
CA ASN A 287 9.73 -9.09 -17.84
C ASN A 287 8.82 -8.58 -16.70
N GLY A 288 7.54 -8.50 -16.95
CA GLY A 288 6.47 -8.39 -15.95
C GLY A 288 5.24 -7.60 -16.36
N ASN A 289 5.24 -6.94 -17.51
CA ASN A 289 4.15 -6.06 -17.94
C ASN A 289 3.12 -6.70 -18.89
N ASP A 290 3.36 -7.90 -19.43
CA ASP A 290 2.51 -8.51 -20.45
C ASP A 290 1.06 -8.72 -19.99
N GLU A 291 0.86 -9.14 -18.72
CA GLU A 291 -0.47 -9.35 -18.17
C GLU A 291 -1.25 -8.04 -18.01
N ARG A 292 -0.60 -7.00 -17.46
CA ARG A 292 -1.23 -5.68 -17.29
C ARG A 292 -1.56 -5.06 -18.65
N GLU A 293 -0.64 -5.15 -19.61
CA GLU A 293 -0.84 -4.62 -20.95
C GLU A 293 -1.97 -5.36 -21.68
N GLN A 294 -2.03 -6.68 -21.55
CA GLN A 294 -3.12 -7.48 -22.12
C GLN A 294 -4.47 -7.13 -21.47
N THR A 295 -4.49 -6.93 -20.17
CA THR A 295 -5.69 -6.52 -19.43
C THR A 295 -6.13 -5.11 -19.83
N LEU A 296 -5.20 -4.16 -19.92
CA LEU A 296 -5.47 -2.81 -20.40
C LEU A 296 -6.03 -2.83 -21.84
N ASN A 297 -5.38 -3.54 -22.75
CA ASN A 297 -5.83 -3.65 -24.12
C ASN A 297 -7.23 -4.27 -24.23
N GLN A 298 -7.56 -5.26 -23.39
CA GLN A 298 -8.90 -5.82 -23.31
C GLN A 298 -9.91 -4.80 -22.77
N LEU A 299 -9.55 -4.02 -21.73
CA LEU A 299 -10.41 -2.95 -21.22
C LEU A 299 -10.72 -1.91 -22.29
N LEU A 300 -9.69 -1.47 -23.02
CA LEU A 300 -9.84 -0.53 -24.13
C LEU A 300 -10.75 -1.09 -25.23
N ALA A 301 -10.58 -2.36 -25.59
CA ALA A 301 -11.41 -3.04 -26.59
C ALA A 301 -12.89 -3.14 -26.15
N GLU A 302 -13.14 -3.48 -24.88
CA GLU A 302 -14.51 -3.51 -24.33
C GLU A 302 -15.15 -2.11 -24.30
N MET A 303 -14.38 -1.06 -23.96
CA MET A 303 -14.86 0.33 -23.98
C MET A 303 -15.18 0.82 -25.39
N ASP A 304 -14.34 0.49 -26.37
CA ASP A 304 -14.56 0.88 -27.79
C ASP A 304 -15.78 0.15 -28.37
N GLY A 305 -15.93 -1.15 -28.09
CA GLY A 305 -17.07 -1.96 -28.50
C GLY A 305 -18.36 -1.70 -27.72
N PHE A 306 -18.32 -0.74 -26.79
CA PHE A 306 -19.43 -0.45 -25.90
C PHE A 306 -20.42 0.53 -26.52
N ASP A 307 -21.68 0.14 -26.54
CA ASP A 307 -22.78 0.99 -27.00
C ASP A 307 -23.38 1.77 -25.81
N GLY A 308 -22.97 3.03 -25.65
CA GLY A 308 -23.49 3.92 -24.58
C GLY A 308 -25.00 4.13 -24.62
N SER A 309 -25.66 3.81 -25.76
CA SER A 309 -27.13 3.93 -25.89
C SER A 309 -27.90 2.92 -25.03
N LYS A 310 -27.23 1.88 -24.51
CA LYS A 310 -27.85 0.85 -23.66
C LYS A 310 -27.89 1.21 -22.17
N GLY A 311 -27.45 2.42 -21.79
CA GLY A 311 -27.56 2.90 -20.42
C GLY A 311 -26.51 2.33 -19.45
N VAL A 312 -25.37 1.83 -19.95
CA VAL A 312 -24.26 1.49 -19.06
C VAL A 312 -23.25 2.64 -19.04
N VAL A 313 -22.87 3.09 -17.85
CA VAL A 313 -21.89 4.15 -17.65
C VAL A 313 -20.68 3.60 -16.90
N LEU A 314 -19.48 3.95 -17.39
CA LEU A 314 -18.22 3.60 -16.73
C LEU A 314 -17.77 4.75 -15.86
N LEU A 315 -17.50 4.48 -14.59
CA LEU A 315 -16.82 5.40 -13.69
C LEU A 315 -15.48 4.77 -13.30
N ALA A 316 -14.44 5.56 -13.26
CA ALA A 316 -13.16 5.12 -12.71
C ALA A 316 -12.61 6.15 -11.73
N ALA A 317 -11.78 5.72 -10.79
CA ALA A 317 -11.11 6.60 -9.85
C ALA A 317 -9.60 6.39 -9.88
N THR A 318 -8.85 7.48 -9.73
CA THR A 318 -7.39 7.45 -9.59
C THR A 318 -6.89 8.60 -8.74
N ASN A 319 -5.81 8.35 -8.02
CA ASN A 319 -5.02 9.38 -7.35
C ASN A 319 -3.83 9.86 -8.21
N ARG A 320 -3.58 9.20 -9.37
CA ARG A 320 -2.42 9.42 -10.24
C ARG A 320 -2.82 9.61 -11.71
N PRO A 321 -3.52 10.68 -12.05
CA PRO A 321 -3.96 10.89 -13.43
C PRO A 321 -2.80 10.98 -14.42
N ASP A 322 -1.66 11.52 -14.00
CA ASP A 322 -0.47 11.71 -14.84
C ASP A 322 0.22 10.39 -15.21
N SER A 323 0.02 9.34 -14.42
CA SER A 323 0.56 8.00 -14.66
C SER A 323 -0.27 7.18 -15.65
N LEU A 324 -1.50 7.62 -15.98
CA LEU A 324 -2.39 6.87 -16.86
C LEU A 324 -1.93 6.90 -18.31
N ASP A 325 -2.13 5.76 -19.00
CA ASP A 325 -1.95 5.66 -20.45
C ASP A 325 -2.92 6.64 -21.15
N PRO A 326 -2.43 7.52 -22.03
CA PRO A 326 -3.27 8.47 -22.76
C PRO A 326 -4.40 7.82 -23.55
N ALA A 327 -4.28 6.55 -23.90
CA ALA A 327 -5.34 5.80 -24.57
C ALA A 327 -6.62 5.69 -23.75
N LEU A 328 -6.52 5.63 -22.41
CA LEU A 328 -7.69 5.58 -21.53
C LEU A 328 -8.51 6.87 -21.54
N THR A 329 -7.87 8.02 -21.75
CA THR A 329 -8.49 9.35 -21.67
C THR A 329 -8.86 9.95 -23.04
N ARG A 330 -8.79 9.14 -24.12
CA ARG A 330 -9.22 9.56 -25.46
C ARG A 330 -10.75 9.66 -25.54
N PRO A 331 -11.28 10.55 -26.41
CA PRO A 331 -12.72 10.64 -26.67
C PRO A 331 -13.34 9.26 -26.99
N GLY A 332 -14.48 8.98 -26.36
CA GLY A 332 -15.17 7.70 -26.46
C GLY A 332 -14.76 6.65 -25.41
N ARG A 333 -13.91 7.02 -24.44
CA ARG A 333 -13.49 6.21 -23.29
C ARG A 333 -13.75 6.98 -21.99
N PHE A 334 -12.73 7.26 -21.16
CA PHE A 334 -12.85 8.18 -20.02
C PHE A 334 -12.61 9.61 -20.51
N ASP A 335 -13.54 10.13 -21.25
CA ASP A 335 -13.43 11.43 -21.91
C ASP A 335 -13.82 12.60 -21.01
N ARG A 336 -14.51 12.34 -19.90
CA ARG A 336 -14.81 13.35 -18.89
C ARG A 336 -13.94 13.14 -17.64
N ARG A 337 -13.16 14.16 -17.28
CA ARG A 337 -12.42 14.19 -16.01
C ARG A 337 -13.19 15.03 -15.02
N ILE A 338 -13.44 14.47 -13.84
CA ILE A 338 -14.15 15.11 -12.74
C ILE A 338 -13.16 15.23 -11.58
N PRO A 339 -12.67 16.45 -11.29
CA PRO A 339 -11.81 16.67 -10.14
C PRO A 339 -12.62 16.48 -8.85
N VAL A 340 -12.01 15.78 -7.89
CA VAL A 340 -12.52 15.57 -6.53
C VAL A 340 -11.42 16.02 -5.59
N GLU A 341 -11.35 17.31 -5.37
CA GLU A 341 -10.27 17.97 -4.65
C GLU A 341 -10.45 17.88 -3.12
N LEU A 342 -9.48 18.39 -2.38
CA LEU A 342 -9.64 18.56 -0.94
C LEU A 342 -10.77 19.58 -0.67
N PRO A 343 -11.58 19.37 0.38
CA PRO A 343 -12.70 20.24 0.65
C PRO A 343 -12.23 21.63 1.09
N ASP A 344 -12.90 22.67 0.61
CA ASP A 344 -12.78 24.04 1.08
C ASP A 344 -13.34 24.18 2.51
N LEU A 345 -13.26 25.35 3.11
CA LEU A 345 -13.72 25.60 4.48
C LEU A 345 -15.20 25.21 4.67
N ALA A 346 -16.05 25.60 3.76
CA ALA A 346 -17.48 25.30 3.82
C ALA A 346 -17.73 23.78 3.68
N GLY A 347 -17.00 23.13 2.77
CA GLY A 347 -17.05 21.68 2.58
C GLY A 347 -16.55 20.92 3.81
N ARG A 348 -15.44 21.36 4.44
CA ARG A 348 -14.95 20.75 5.68
C ARG A 348 -15.96 20.86 6.81
N GLU A 349 -16.56 22.04 6.99
CA GLU A 349 -17.61 22.24 8.00
C GLU A 349 -18.83 21.34 7.73
N ALA A 350 -19.26 21.25 6.47
CA ALA A 350 -20.37 20.39 6.07
C ALA A 350 -20.08 18.89 6.29
N ILE A 351 -18.85 18.43 6.00
CA ILE A 351 -18.41 17.05 6.23
C ILE A 351 -18.38 16.74 7.73
N LEU A 352 -17.81 17.63 8.55
CA LEU A 352 -17.78 17.46 10.01
C LEU A 352 -19.21 17.37 10.58
N LYS A 353 -20.10 18.26 10.19
CA LYS A 353 -21.52 18.23 10.59
C LYS A 353 -22.22 16.94 10.12
N LEU A 354 -21.90 16.45 8.92
CA LEU A 354 -22.48 15.20 8.41
C LEU A 354 -22.12 14.02 9.29
N HIS A 355 -20.81 13.85 9.60
CA HIS A 355 -20.34 12.75 10.44
C HIS A 355 -20.72 12.91 11.92
N ALA A 356 -20.94 14.14 12.39
CA ALA A 356 -21.40 14.41 13.75
C ALA A 356 -22.87 14.00 13.99
N LYS A 357 -23.69 13.81 12.93
CA LYS A 357 -25.09 13.38 13.07
C LYS A 357 -25.24 12.03 13.76
N ASP A 358 -24.29 11.13 13.54
CA ASP A 358 -24.32 9.77 14.10
C ASP A 358 -23.72 9.68 15.51
N ILE A 359 -23.23 10.81 16.06
CA ILE A 359 -22.53 10.88 17.34
C ILE A 359 -23.24 11.87 18.27
N LYS A 360 -23.27 11.56 19.56
CA LYS A 360 -23.84 12.48 20.56
C LYS A 360 -22.89 13.64 20.82
N CYS A 361 -23.13 14.75 20.17
CA CYS A 361 -22.37 15.98 20.33
C CYS A 361 -23.10 16.98 21.24
N SER A 362 -22.33 17.82 21.94
CA SER A 362 -22.84 18.98 22.66
C SER A 362 -23.37 20.03 21.66
N ASN A 363 -24.40 20.76 22.05
CA ASN A 363 -24.95 21.84 21.21
C ASN A 363 -24.02 23.05 21.06
N ASN A 364 -22.95 23.14 21.85
CA ASN A 364 -22.04 24.27 21.89
C ASN A 364 -20.76 24.04 21.06
N ILE A 365 -20.76 23.06 20.13
CA ILE A 365 -19.63 22.83 19.24
C ILE A 365 -19.66 23.80 18.08
N ASP A 366 -18.58 24.56 17.92
CA ASP A 366 -18.36 25.40 16.75
C ASP A 366 -17.57 24.60 15.68
N PHE A 367 -18.30 24.01 14.73
CA PHE A 367 -17.68 23.26 13.63
C PHE A 367 -16.86 24.14 12.67
N ASN A 368 -17.11 25.47 12.64
CA ASN A 368 -16.32 26.35 11.81
C ASN A 368 -14.89 26.50 12.35
N VAL A 369 -14.72 26.62 13.67
CA VAL A 369 -13.41 26.60 14.32
C VAL A 369 -12.65 25.31 14.03
N ILE A 370 -13.34 24.16 14.14
CA ILE A 370 -12.75 22.83 13.83
C ILE A 370 -12.36 22.74 12.34
N ALA A 371 -13.21 23.23 11.44
CA ALA A 371 -12.96 23.23 10.00
C ALA A 371 -11.76 24.10 9.60
N ARG A 372 -11.58 25.27 10.26
CA ARG A 372 -10.39 26.12 10.07
C ARG A 372 -9.13 25.41 10.57
N ALA A 373 -9.18 24.84 11.76
CA ALA A 373 -8.05 24.15 12.37
C ALA A 373 -7.64 22.86 11.61
N SER A 374 -8.54 22.31 10.78
CA SER A 374 -8.31 21.14 9.93
C SER A 374 -8.06 21.49 8.45
N ALA A 375 -7.48 22.66 8.18
CA ALA A 375 -7.14 23.07 6.81
C ALA A 375 -6.27 22.01 6.11
N GLY A 376 -6.60 21.70 4.84
CA GLY A 376 -5.90 20.68 4.06
C GLY A 376 -6.28 19.22 4.40
N ALA A 377 -7.18 18.97 5.37
CA ALA A 377 -7.63 17.63 5.69
C ALA A 377 -8.59 17.09 4.61
N SER A 378 -8.43 15.82 4.27
CA SER A 378 -9.34 15.08 3.41
C SER A 378 -10.65 14.72 4.12
N GLY A 379 -11.69 14.37 3.36
CA GLY A 379 -12.96 13.92 3.94
C GLY A 379 -12.82 12.73 4.89
N ALA A 380 -11.89 11.81 4.61
CA ALA A 380 -11.61 10.67 5.46
C ALA A 380 -10.95 11.08 6.80
N GLU A 381 -10.03 12.04 6.76
CA GLU A 381 -9.41 12.58 7.97
C GLU A 381 -10.41 13.35 8.83
N LEU A 382 -11.32 14.13 8.21
CA LEU A 382 -12.39 14.83 8.92
C LEU A 382 -13.36 13.84 9.59
N ALA A 383 -13.72 12.75 8.92
CA ALA A 383 -14.51 11.68 9.52
C ALA A 383 -13.79 11.05 10.72
N ASN A 384 -12.47 10.85 10.59
CA ASN A 384 -11.64 10.32 11.66
C ASN A 384 -11.54 11.28 12.85
N ILE A 385 -11.45 12.60 12.63
CA ILE A 385 -11.48 13.61 13.70
C ILE A 385 -12.76 13.48 14.55
N ILE A 386 -13.90 13.33 13.92
CA ILE A 386 -15.17 13.16 14.64
C ILE A 386 -15.18 11.84 15.44
N ASN A 387 -14.67 10.76 14.86
CA ASN A 387 -14.58 9.47 15.55
C ASN A 387 -13.59 9.51 16.73
N GLU A 388 -12.40 10.09 16.55
CA GLU A 388 -11.43 10.27 17.63
C GLU A 388 -11.96 11.14 18.76
N GLY A 389 -12.70 12.22 18.44
CA GLY A 389 -13.39 13.04 19.43
C GLY A 389 -14.39 12.23 20.27
N ALA A 390 -15.13 11.31 19.63
CA ALA A 390 -16.02 10.42 20.36
C ALA A 390 -15.28 9.43 21.25
N LEU A 391 -14.15 8.90 20.80
CA LEU A 391 -13.28 8.01 21.61
C LEU A 391 -12.68 8.74 22.80
N LEU A 392 -12.27 10.00 22.63
CA LEU A 392 -11.78 10.85 23.73
C LEU A 392 -12.88 11.09 24.79
N ALA A 393 -14.11 11.41 24.36
CA ALA A 393 -15.22 11.58 25.28
C ALA A 393 -15.50 10.31 26.11
N VAL A 394 -15.44 9.13 25.49
CA VAL A 394 -15.60 7.83 26.18
C VAL A 394 -14.44 7.57 27.14
N ARG A 395 -13.22 7.88 26.73
CA ARG A 395 -12.01 7.75 27.59
C ARG A 395 -12.12 8.59 28.86
N ASP A 396 -12.72 9.76 28.76
CA ASP A 396 -13.00 10.68 29.89
C ASP A 396 -14.32 10.38 30.61
N HIS A 397 -14.92 9.21 30.38
CA HIS A 397 -16.19 8.77 31.00
C HIS A 397 -17.38 9.71 30.71
N ARG A 398 -17.35 10.49 29.63
CA ARG A 398 -18.43 11.36 29.19
C ARG A 398 -19.30 10.66 28.15
N LYS A 399 -20.55 11.11 28.04
CA LYS A 399 -21.55 10.55 27.10
C LYS A 399 -21.77 11.44 25.87
N THR A 400 -21.13 12.60 25.83
CA THR A 400 -21.25 13.60 24.76
C THR A 400 -19.88 14.16 24.43
N VAL A 401 -19.64 14.37 23.15
CA VAL A 401 -18.46 15.04 22.63
C VAL A 401 -18.57 16.54 22.87
N VAL A 402 -17.49 17.18 23.32
CA VAL A 402 -17.40 18.63 23.51
C VAL A 402 -16.34 19.22 22.57
N GLN A 403 -16.30 20.56 22.42
CA GLN A 403 -15.36 21.29 21.56
C GLN A 403 -13.91 20.82 21.77
N LYS A 404 -13.46 20.74 23.04
CA LYS A 404 -12.10 20.33 23.40
C LYS A 404 -11.71 18.95 22.87
N ASP A 405 -12.67 18.02 22.78
CA ASP A 405 -12.38 16.67 22.27
C ASP A 405 -12.06 16.70 20.78
N LEU A 406 -12.77 17.53 20.02
CA LEU A 406 -12.52 17.68 18.58
C LEU A 406 -11.21 18.43 18.32
N GLU A 407 -10.87 19.42 19.13
CA GLU A 407 -9.59 20.11 19.07
C GLU A 407 -8.41 19.14 19.34
N GLU A 408 -8.50 18.31 20.37
CA GLU A 408 -7.48 17.28 20.63
C GLU A 408 -7.50 16.20 19.54
N ALA A 409 -8.66 15.85 19.00
CA ALA A 409 -8.78 14.89 17.90
C ALA A 409 -8.07 15.38 16.62
N ILE A 410 -8.12 16.67 16.30
CA ILE A 410 -7.35 17.26 15.20
C ILE A 410 -5.86 17.02 15.43
N GLU A 411 -5.38 17.29 16.64
CA GLU A 411 -3.97 17.11 16.99
C GLU A 411 -3.55 15.64 16.89
N ILE A 412 -4.41 14.70 17.32
CA ILE A 412 -4.16 13.26 17.18
C ILE A 412 -4.07 12.85 15.71
N VAL A 413 -4.96 13.33 14.87
CA VAL A 413 -4.97 12.98 13.45
C VAL A 413 -3.78 13.59 12.72
N ILE A 414 -3.41 14.84 12.99
CA ILE A 414 -2.31 15.55 12.33
C ILE A 414 -0.96 15.13 12.90
N ALA A 415 -0.75 15.24 14.22
CA ALA A 415 0.54 15.06 14.89
C ALA A 415 0.71 13.71 15.63
N GLY A 416 -0.36 12.94 15.77
CA GLY A 416 -0.38 11.66 16.48
C GLY A 416 -0.76 11.81 17.98
N GLU A 417 -0.92 10.66 18.66
CA GLU A 417 -1.23 10.64 20.08
C GLU A 417 -0.09 11.21 20.95
N GLN A 418 -0.46 11.70 22.14
CA GLN A 418 0.53 12.13 23.14
C GLN A 418 1.37 10.95 23.63
N LYS A 419 2.68 11.10 23.66
CA LYS A 419 3.59 10.08 24.21
C LYS A 419 3.59 10.10 25.73
N LYS A 420 2.75 9.29 26.36
CA LYS A 420 2.62 9.23 27.83
C LYS A 420 3.87 8.76 28.60
N GLY A 421 4.87 8.20 27.91
CA GLY A 421 6.09 7.66 28.52
C GLY A 421 7.38 8.34 28.06
N ALA A 422 7.31 9.45 27.34
CA ALA A 422 8.51 10.16 26.92
C ALA A 422 9.14 10.90 28.09
N VAL A 423 10.30 10.43 28.52
CA VAL A 423 11.13 11.15 29.49
C VAL A 423 12.00 12.12 28.71
N ILE A 424 11.54 13.38 28.59
CA ILE A 424 12.34 14.46 28.05
C ILE A 424 13.13 15.09 29.19
N SER A 425 14.43 15.27 28.99
CA SER A 425 15.25 15.97 29.98
C SER A 425 14.83 17.44 30.10
N ASN A 426 15.04 18.03 31.30
CA ASN A 426 14.72 19.45 31.51
C ASN A 426 15.46 20.36 30.52
N ARG A 427 16.66 19.96 30.07
CA ARG A 427 17.43 20.69 29.06
C ARG A 427 16.74 20.63 27.69
N GLU A 428 16.34 19.45 27.25
CA GLU A 428 15.64 19.30 25.96
C GLU A 428 14.29 20.01 25.98
N ARG A 429 13.53 19.89 27.07
CA ARG A 429 12.26 20.60 27.26
C ARG A 429 12.45 22.13 27.14
N MET A 430 13.53 22.66 27.70
CA MET A 430 13.86 24.08 27.58
C MET A 430 14.20 24.44 26.13
N ILE A 431 15.02 23.64 25.45
CA ILE A 431 15.38 23.88 24.03
C ILE A 431 14.12 23.88 23.15
N VAL A 432 13.24 22.89 23.31
CA VAL A 432 11.99 22.81 22.55
C VAL A 432 11.10 24.03 22.83
N SER A 433 11.02 24.48 24.10
CA SER A 433 10.23 25.68 24.44
C SER A 433 10.72 26.93 23.69
N TYR A 434 12.02 27.15 23.59
CA TYR A 434 12.57 28.25 22.82
C TYR A 434 12.39 28.08 21.33
N HIS A 435 12.53 26.86 20.83
CA HIS A 435 12.32 26.50 19.43
C HIS A 435 10.89 26.86 18.99
N GLU A 436 9.88 26.39 19.70
CA GLU A 436 8.46 26.63 19.36
C GLU A 436 8.09 28.11 19.49
N ILE A 437 8.58 28.78 20.55
CA ILE A 437 8.39 30.25 20.66
C ILE A 437 9.14 31.00 19.59
N GLY A 438 10.27 30.51 19.10
CA GLY A 438 10.99 31.08 17.95
C GLY A 438 10.10 31.15 16.71
N HIS A 439 9.43 30.04 16.35
CA HIS A 439 8.46 30.02 15.27
C HIS A 439 7.31 31.00 15.50
N ALA A 440 6.70 30.94 16.67
CA ALA A 440 5.53 31.76 17.01
C ALA A 440 5.86 33.26 17.02
N LEU A 441 7.03 33.65 17.55
CA LEU A 441 7.44 35.03 17.65
C LEU A 441 7.77 35.62 16.27
N VAL A 442 8.48 34.89 15.41
CA VAL A 442 8.73 35.30 14.02
C VAL A 442 7.39 35.44 13.29
N ALA A 443 6.48 34.47 13.42
CA ALA A 443 5.16 34.54 12.82
C ALA A 443 4.39 35.80 13.28
N ALA A 444 4.32 36.07 14.58
CA ALA A 444 3.59 37.22 15.13
C ALA A 444 4.18 38.59 14.72
N LYS A 445 5.46 38.63 14.35
CA LYS A 445 6.13 39.87 13.89
C LYS A 445 6.08 40.02 12.37
N CYS A 446 5.84 38.99 11.61
CA CYS A 446 5.56 39.05 10.18
C CYS A 446 4.12 39.55 9.94
N LYS A 447 3.93 40.36 8.87
CA LYS A 447 2.63 41.00 8.59
C LYS A 447 1.63 40.04 7.90
N ASN A 448 2.15 39.09 7.11
CA ASN A 448 1.34 38.27 6.20
C ASN A 448 1.48 36.79 6.54
N THR A 449 1.41 36.48 7.82
CA THR A 449 1.45 35.10 8.33
C THR A 449 0.16 34.78 9.07
N ALA A 450 -0.26 33.53 9.06
CA ALA A 450 -1.43 33.10 9.81
C ALA A 450 -1.22 33.31 11.32
N PRO A 451 -2.25 33.73 12.06
CA PRO A 451 -2.15 33.94 13.49
C PRO A 451 -1.83 32.61 14.22
N VAL A 452 -1.05 32.75 15.29
CA VAL A 452 -0.73 31.60 16.18
C VAL A 452 -1.98 31.23 16.93
N HIS A 453 -2.38 29.97 16.82
CA HIS A 453 -3.57 29.43 17.50
C HIS A 453 -3.20 28.68 18.79
N LYS A 454 -2.15 27.87 18.76
CA LYS A 454 -1.70 27.05 19.89
C LYS A 454 -0.21 26.73 19.78
N ILE A 455 0.48 26.70 20.90
CA ILE A 455 1.89 26.27 21.00
C ILE A 455 1.98 25.20 22.08
N THR A 456 2.65 24.09 21.81
CA THR A 456 2.82 23.01 22.76
C THR A 456 4.19 22.36 22.65
N ILE A 457 4.70 21.89 23.80
CA ILE A 457 5.94 21.11 23.91
C ILE A 457 5.67 19.67 24.34
N ILE A 458 4.41 19.23 24.22
CA ILE A 458 4.03 17.85 24.53
C ILE A 458 4.38 16.95 23.35
N PRO A 459 5.25 15.92 23.53
CA PRO A 459 5.67 15.05 22.43
C PRO A 459 4.53 14.23 21.86
N ARG A 460 4.51 14.10 20.53
CA ARG A 460 3.53 13.31 19.79
C ARG A 460 4.16 12.08 19.12
N THR A 461 3.34 11.09 18.78
CA THR A 461 3.82 9.80 18.26
C THR A 461 4.39 9.89 16.83
N LYS A 462 4.01 10.89 16.04
CA LYS A 462 4.56 11.12 14.69
C LYS A 462 5.93 11.80 14.68
N GLY A 463 6.58 11.95 15.85
CA GLY A 463 7.98 12.37 15.97
C GLY A 463 8.17 13.82 16.39
N ALA A 464 7.14 14.64 16.44
CA ALA A 464 7.23 16.00 16.94
C ALA A 464 7.46 16.03 18.46
N LEU A 465 8.45 16.81 18.91
CA LEU A 465 8.70 17.07 20.34
C LEU A 465 7.87 18.25 20.86
N GLY A 466 7.46 19.14 19.97
CA GLY A 466 6.55 20.23 20.14
C GLY A 466 5.98 20.62 18.78
N TYR A 467 5.07 21.57 18.75
CA TYR A 467 4.63 22.23 17.51
C TYR A 467 3.92 23.54 17.79
N THR A 468 4.02 24.44 16.82
CA THR A 468 3.31 25.72 16.77
C THR A 468 2.23 25.64 15.72
N MET A 469 0.97 25.70 16.14
CA MET A 469 -0.19 25.65 15.25
C MET A 469 -0.58 27.06 14.82
N GLN A 470 -0.59 27.29 13.54
CA GLN A 470 -1.09 28.50 12.91
C GLN A 470 -2.39 28.17 12.15
N VAL A 471 -3.41 29.01 12.26
CA VAL A 471 -4.69 28.82 11.59
C VAL A 471 -5.04 30.09 10.81
N GLU A 472 -5.20 29.92 9.50
CA GLU A 472 -5.61 31.04 8.63
C GLU A 472 -7.07 31.43 8.89
N GLU A 473 -7.35 32.71 9.00
CA GLU A 473 -8.71 33.21 9.20
C GLU A 473 -9.56 33.06 7.93
N ASN A 474 -8.95 33.21 6.76
CA ASN A 474 -9.58 33.07 5.46
C ASN A 474 -8.78 32.11 4.57
N GLU A 475 -9.46 31.42 3.65
CA GLU A 475 -8.78 30.63 2.63
C GLU A 475 -8.07 31.56 1.62
N GLN A 476 -6.77 31.37 1.46
CA GLN A 476 -5.98 32.07 0.46
C GLN A 476 -5.64 31.13 -0.69
N ASN A 477 -6.08 31.48 -1.89
CA ASN A 477 -5.79 30.73 -3.11
C ASN A 477 -4.52 31.19 -3.83
N LEU A 478 -4.01 32.36 -3.47
CA LEU A 478 -2.81 32.94 -4.07
C LEU A 478 -1.76 33.20 -2.98
N LEU A 479 -0.53 32.82 -3.26
CA LEU A 479 0.62 33.06 -2.39
C LEU A 479 1.52 34.10 -3.06
N SER A 480 1.74 35.24 -2.42
CA SER A 480 2.67 36.27 -2.89
C SER A 480 4.14 35.89 -2.60
N LYS A 481 5.07 36.55 -3.28
CA LYS A 481 6.52 36.39 -3.04
C LYS A 481 6.88 36.71 -1.59
N GLU A 482 6.29 37.76 -1.04
CA GLU A 482 6.50 38.23 0.32
C GLU A 482 5.96 37.25 1.34
N GLU A 483 4.75 36.70 1.15
CA GLU A 483 4.16 35.69 2.02
C GLU A 483 4.96 34.37 2.01
N ALA A 484 5.38 33.93 0.82
CA ALA A 484 6.23 32.74 0.69
C ALA A 484 7.56 32.92 1.44
N PHE A 485 8.18 34.11 1.31
CA PHE A 485 9.42 34.42 2.01
C PHE A 485 9.22 34.47 3.54
N GLN A 486 8.13 35.08 4.02
CA GLN A 486 7.81 35.13 5.44
C GLN A 486 7.50 33.73 6.01
N LYS A 487 6.87 32.85 5.23
CA LYS A 487 6.71 31.43 5.63
C LYS A 487 8.07 30.73 5.80
N ILE A 488 9.05 31.01 4.94
CA ILE A 488 10.41 30.49 5.11
C ILE A 488 11.06 31.03 6.38
N MET A 489 10.88 32.34 6.67
CA MET A 489 11.37 32.95 7.91
C MET A 489 10.76 32.25 9.15
N VAL A 490 9.47 31.97 9.13
CA VAL A 490 8.80 31.23 10.22
C VAL A 490 9.42 29.84 10.39
N TYR A 491 9.63 29.08 9.31
CA TYR A 491 10.29 27.76 9.39
C TYR A 491 11.72 27.83 9.96
N THR A 492 12.47 28.92 9.70
CA THR A 492 13.81 29.08 10.28
C THR A 492 13.80 29.56 11.73
N GLY A 493 12.67 30.09 12.23
CA GLY A 493 12.55 30.75 13.54
C GLY A 493 12.95 29.88 14.72
N GLY A 494 12.56 28.58 14.74
CA GLY A 494 12.93 27.65 15.80
C GLY A 494 14.45 27.46 15.89
N ARG A 495 15.09 27.24 14.75
CA ARG A 495 16.55 27.12 14.64
C ARG A 495 17.27 28.40 15.08
N CYS A 496 16.80 29.55 14.65
CA CYS A 496 17.36 30.87 15.06
C CYS A 496 17.28 31.07 16.58
N ALA A 497 16.18 30.64 17.23
CA ALA A 497 16.05 30.73 18.67
C ALA A 497 17.05 29.81 19.40
N GLU A 498 17.31 28.60 18.90
CA GLU A 498 18.34 27.72 19.46
C GLU A 498 19.74 28.35 19.37
N GLU A 499 20.08 28.90 18.22
CA GLU A 499 21.38 29.56 17.97
C GLU A 499 21.57 30.80 18.87
N LEU A 500 20.55 31.65 18.97
CA LEU A 500 20.59 32.90 19.74
C LEU A 500 20.75 32.67 21.25
N ILE A 501 20.11 31.63 21.78
CA ILE A 501 20.02 31.39 23.24
C ILE A 501 21.04 30.38 23.74
N PHE A 502 21.21 29.27 23.00
CA PHE A 502 22.06 28.16 23.46
C PHE A 502 23.42 28.13 22.72
N ASN A 503 23.63 28.95 21.73
CA ASN A 503 24.82 28.91 20.84
C ASN A 503 25.08 27.48 20.34
N SER A 504 24.00 26.74 20.06
CA SER A 504 24.00 25.34 19.67
C SER A 504 22.81 25.06 18.74
N ILE A 505 22.90 23.98 18.01
CA ILE A 505 21.93 23.55 17.02
C ILE A 505 21.57 22.11 17.27
N THR A 506 20.27 21.80 17.16
CA THR A 506 19.79 20.45 17.37
C THR A 506 19.17 19.84 16.10
N SER A 507 18.91 18.54 16.13
CA SER A 507 18.21 17.85 15.05
C SER A 507 16.70 18.15 15.03
N GLY A 508 16.18 18.91 15.99
CA GLY A 508 14.75 19.25 16.09
C GLY A 508 14.23 19.97 14.87
N ALA A 509 15.04 20.84 14.28
CA ALA A 509 14.70 21.63 13.10
C ALA A 509 14.69 20.85 11.76
N SER A 510 14.85 19.53 11.74
CA SER A 510 15.00 18.78 10.48
C SER A 510 13.79 18.91 9.55
N ASN A 511 12.59 18.85 10.07
CA ASN A 511 11.36 19.02 9.28
C ASN A 511 11.21 20.47 8.76
N ASP A 512 11.54 21.46 9.59
CA ASP A 512 11.45 22.87 9.22
C ASP A 512 12.42 23.20 8.09
N ILE A 513 13.64 22.67 8.16
CA ILE A 513 14.64 22.79 7.10
C ILE A 513 14.11 22.17 5.79
N GLU A 514 13.47 21.00 5.88
CA GLU A 514 12.88 20.36 4.70
C GLU A 514 11.76 21.21 4.09
N GLN A 515 10.84 21.73 4.90
CA GLN A 515 9.73 22.59 4.44
C GLN A 515 10.24 23.92 3.87
N ALA A 516 11.19 24.56 4.55
CA ALA A 516 11.84 25.76 4.06
C ALA A 516 12.51 25.54 2.70
N THR A 517 13.23 24.42 2.55
CA THR A 517 13.91 24.07 1.30
C THR A 517 12.92 23.79 0.16
N LYS A 518 11.86 23.04 0.44
CA LYS A 518 10.80 22.77 -0.56
C LYS A 518 10.14 24.06 -1.05
N LEU A 519 9.79 24.95 -0.14
CA LEU A 519 9.15 26.22 -0.48
C LEU A 519 10.11 27.15 -1.24
N ALA A 520 11.35 27.32 -0.77
CA ALA A 520 12.36 28.13 -1.43
C ALA A 520 12.65 27.64 -2.85
N ARG A 521 12.79 26.32 -3.02
CA ARG A 521 12.98 25.70 -4.32
C ARG A 521 11.78 25.95 -5.23
N ALA A 522 10.54 25.76 -4.73
CA ALA A 522 9.33 26.03 -5.49
C ALA A 522 9.21 27.48 -5.95
N MET A 523 9.59 28.45 -5.10
CA MET A 523 9.64 29.90 -5.46
C MET A 523 10.54 30.14 -6.66
N ILE A 524 11.67 29.46 -6.72
CA ILE A 524 12.67 29.60 -7.77
C ILE A 524 12.30 28.87 -9.04
N THR A 525 11.89 27.59 -8.93
CA THR A 525 11.75 26.69 -10.08
C THR A 525 10.38 26.68 -10.72
N ARG A 526 9.32 27.01 -9.95
CA ARG A 526 7.92 26.85 -10.39
C ARG A 526 7.07 28.09 -10.33
N LEU A 527 7.25 28.92 -9.30
CA LEU A 527 6.38 30.06 -9.05
C LEU A 527 6.86 31.35 -9.72
N GLY A 528 8.05 31.33 -10.37
CA GLY A 528 8.59 32.49 -11.05
C GLY A 528 8.91 33.69 -10.11
N MET A 529 9.22 33.39 -8.83
CA MET A 529 9.46 34.40 -7.79
C MET A 529 10.96 34.75 -7.62
N SER A 530 11.82 34.19 -8.48
CA SER A 530 13.25 34.52 -8.52
C SER A 530 13.53 35.69 -9.45
N ASP A 531 14.38 36.61 -9.02
CA ASP A 531 14.82 37.73 -9.86
C ASP A 531 15.82 37.27 -10.94
N GLU A 532 16.55 36.17 -10.70
CA GLU A 532 17.54 35.62 -11.63
C GLU A 532 16.89 34.81 -12.77
N PHE A 533 15.88 33.97 -12.44
CA PHE A 533 15.25 33.07 -13.40
C PHE A 533 13.92 33.59 -13.97
N GLY A 534 13.37 34.64 -13.36
CA GLY A 534 12.13 35.28 -13.80
C GLY A 534 10.95 34.27 -13.97
N MET A 535 10.23 34.41 -15.09
CA MET A 535 9.05 33.62 -15.40
C MET A 535 9.40 32.30 -16.12
N THR A 536 10.44 31.57 -15.68
CA THR A 536 10.89 30.34 -16.30
C THR A 536 10.49 29.15 -15.42
N ALA A 537 9.79 28.16 -16.00
CA ALA A 537 9.51 26.89 -15.32
C ALA A 537 10.70 25.94 -15.49
N LEU A 538 11.42 25.68 -14.40
CA LEU A 538 12.65 24.87 -14.37
C LEU A 538 12.42 23.47 -13.79
N GLU A 539 11.21 23.17 -13.35
CA GLU A 539 10.82 21.95 -12.72
C GLU A 539 9.43 21.51 -13.18
N THR A 540 9.25 20.22 -13.43
CA THR A 540 7.95 19.61 -13.70
C THR A 540 7.50 18.81 -12.50
N VAL A 541 6.20 18.93 -12.17
CA VAL A 541 5.58 18.14 -11.07
C VAL A 541 4.93 16.92 -11.66
N ASN A 542 5.32 15.75 -11.19
CA ASN A 542 4.69 14.49 -11.46
C ASN A 542 3.89 14.06 -10.21
N ASN A 543 2.79 13.33 -10.40
CA ASN A 543 1.95 12.85 -9.29
C ASN A 543 1.40 13.98 -8.38
N GLN A 544 0.79 14.98 -8.98
CA GLN A 544 0.28 16.20 -8.32
C GLN A 544 -0.51 15.92 -7.02
N TYR A 545 -1.27 14.82 -6.94
CA TYR A 545 -2.12 14.48 -5.80
C TYR A 545 -1.47 13.56 -4.74
N LEU A 546 -0.20 13.16 -4.92
CA LEU A 546 0.51 12.24 -4.02
C LEU A 546 1.83 12.80 -3.49
N GLY A 547 1.87 14.10 -3.25
CA GLY A 547 3.05 14.76 -2.71
C GLY A 547 4.02 15.33 -3.76
N GLY A 548 3.69 15.17 -5.05
CA GLY A 548 4.37 15.85 -6.15
C GLY A 548 5.84 15.49 -6.28
N ASP A 549 6.15 14.33 -6.84
CA ASP A 549 7.52 14.07 -7.28
C ASP A 549 7.90 15.11 -8.33
N THR A 550 9.00 15.82 -8.10
CA THR A 550 9.47 16.87 -9.01
C THR A 550 10.69 16.38 -9.78
N SER A 551 10.77 16.75 -11.04
CA SER A 551 11.93 16.51 -11.88
C SER A 551 12.41 17.81 -12.50
N LEU A 552 13.73 18.09 -12.42
CA LEU A 552 14.32 19.25 -13.05
C LEU A 552 14.21 19.16 -14.57
N ALA A 553 13.78 20.27 -15.18
CA ALA A 553 13.67 20.45 -16.64
C ALA A 553 14.71 21.48 -17.14
N CYS A 554 15.95 21.37 -16.66
CA CYS A 554 17.02 22.30 -16.96
C CYS A 554 18.37 21.59 -17.11
N SER A 555 19.40 22.32 -17.58
CA SER A 555 20.77 21.83 -17.66
C SER A 555 21.40 21.71 -16.26
N ASN A 556 22.46 20.89 -16.15
CA ASN A 556 23.20 20.75 -14.88
C ASN A 556 23.78 22.07 -14.37
N GLU A 557 24.21 22.97 -15.27
CA GLU A 557 24.71 24.30 -14.91
C GLU A 557 23.59 25.14 -14.27
N THR A 558 22.39 25.13 -14.85
CA THR A 558 21.23 25.81 -14.28
C THR A 558 20.82 25.18 -12.94
N ALA A 559 20.89 23.84 -12.81
CA ALA A 559 20.60 23.14 -11.55
C ALA A 559 21.54 23.61 -10.42
N THR A 560 22.84 23.81 -10.70
CA THR A 560 23.80 24.37 -9.73
C THR A 560 23.38 25.75 -9.27
N LYS A 561 22.98 26.63 -10.20
CA LYS A 561 22.51 27.98 -9.86
C LYS A 561 21.20 27.97 -9.05
N ILE A 562 20.31 27.05 -9.32
CA ILE A 562 19.08 26.83 -8.52
C ILE A 562 19.45 26.50 -7.08
N ASP A 563 20.41 25.58 -6.87
CA ASP A 563 20.87 25.21 -5.55
C ASP A 563 21.50 26.38 -4.81
N GLU A 564 22.37 27.17 -5.48
CA GLU A 564 22.99 28.37 -4.93
C GLU A 564 21.93 29.43 -4.56
N ALA A 565 20.96 29.69 -5.44
CA ALA A 565 19.88 30.65 -5.18
C ALA A 565 18.97 30.18 -4.02
N THR A 566 18.71 28.86 -3.91
CA THR A 566 17.94 28.28 -2.81
C THR A 566 18.65 28.48 -1.48
N ILE A 567 19.95 28.19 -1.42
CA ILE A 567 20.77 28.39 -0.22
C ILE A 567 20.78 29.85 0.17
N ALA A 568 20.97 30.75 -0.80
CA ALA A 568 21.00 32.21 -0.54
C ALA A 568 19.66 32.74 -0.02
N LEU A 569 18.52 32.24 -0.56
CA LEU A 569 17.18 32.63 -0.13
C LEU A 569 16.89 32.17 1.30
N ILE A 570 17.22 30.91 1.64
CA ILE A 570 17.04 30.39 2.99
C ILE A 570 17.94 31.15 3.98
N LYS A 571 19.19 31.41 3.61
CA LYS A 571 20.11 32.18 4.46
C LYS A 571 19.58 33.58 4.74
N LYS A 572 19.08 34.26 3.72
CA LYS A 572 18.46 35.58 3.89
C LYS A 572 17.28 35.54 4.84
N ALA A 573 16.40 34.56 4.69
CA ALA A 573 15.23 34.35 5.57
C ALA A 573 15.66 34.06 7.01
N HIS A 574 16.69 33.22 7.19
CA HIS A 574 17.27 32.92 8.50
C HIS A 574 17.85 34.18 9.15
N ASP A 575 18.64 35.00 8.43
CA ASP A 575 19.27 36.20 8.97
C ASP A 575 18.20 37.23 9.41
N GLU A 576 17.13 37.41 8.62
CA GLU A 576 16.01 38.29 8.98
C GLU A 576 15.21 37.74 10.19
N ALA A 577 14.95 36.42 10.26
CA ALA A 577 14.31 35.80 11.41
C ALA A 577 15.17 35.92 12.68
N TYR A 578 16.46 35.72 12.57
CA TYR A 578 17.42 35.89 13.67
C TYR A 578 17.38 37.32 14.22
N GLN A 579 17.39 38.35 13.35
CA GLN A 579 17.29 39.76 13.75
C GLN A 579 15.98 40.05 14.49
N ILE A 580 14.84 39.50 14.01
CA ILE A 580 13.55 39.64 14.71
C ILE A 580 13.62 39.06 16.13
N LEU A 581 14.24 37.90 16.30
CA LEU A 581 14.37 37.25 17.61
C LEU A 581 15.34 38.01 18.51
N GLU A 582 16.44 38.54 18.00
CA GLU A 582 17.41 39.35 18.73
C GLU A 582 16.77 40.62 19.24
N ASP A 583 16.04 41.34 18.41
CA ASP A 583 15.32 42.59 18.77
C ASP A 583 14.21 42.32 19.81
N ASN A 584 13.68 41.12 19.89
CA ASN A 584 12.63 40.74 20.81
C ASN A 584 13.10 39.72 21.88
N LYS A 585 14.40 39.66 22.18
CA LYS A 585 15.02 38.65 23.04
C LYS A 585 14.38 38.56 24.44
N MET A 586 14.01 39.69 25.02
CA MET A 586 13.32 39.72 26.33
C MET A 586 11.97 39.01 26.28
N LYS A 587 11.20 39.24 25.20
CA LYS A 587 9.91 38.56 24.99
C LYS A 587 10.07 37.07 24.69
N LEU A 588 11.11 36.69 23.94
CA LEU A 588 11.47 35.32 23.70
C LEU A 588 11.71 34.56 25.04
N HIS A 589 12.46 35.17 25.97
CA HIS A 589 12.69 34.57 27.29
C HIS A 589 11.39 34.45 28.12
N GLU A 590 10.57 35.51 28.16
CA GLU A 590 9.32 35.54 28.90
C GLU A 590 8.34 34.46 28.42
N LEU A 591 8.14 34.40 27.10
CA LEU A 591 7.24 33.43 26.47
C LEU A 591 7.75 31.98 26.59
N ALA A 592 9.06 31.76 26.36
CA ALA A 592 9.65 30.42 26.47
C ALA A 592 9.56 29.87 27.91
N LYS A 593 9.77 30.73 28.94
CA LYS A 593 9.59 30.36 30.33
C LYS A 593 8.13 30.00 30.61
N PHE A 594 7.19 30.81 30.13
CA PHE A 594 5.76 30.55 30.33
C PHE A 594 5.32 29.26 29.66
N LEU A 595 5.79 28.97 28.43
CA LEU A 595 5.54 27.72 27.73
C LEU A 595 6.18 26.52 28.46
N TYR A 596 7.41 26.68 28.96
CA TYR A 596 8.09 25.63 29.73
C TYR A 596 7.29 25.22 30.97
N GLU A 597 6.68 26.18 31.69
CA GLU A 597 5.90 25.94 32.91
C GLU A 597 4.51 25.34 32.61
N ARG A 598 3.85 25.80 31.52
CA ARG A 598 2.47 25.43 31.17
C ARG A 598 2.38 24.24 30.22
N GLU A 599 3.47 23.88 29.52
CA GLU A 599 3.57 22.87 28.45
C GLU A 599 2.72 23.15 27.20
N THR A 600 1.65 23.90 27.33
CA THR A 600 0.77 24.31 26.24
C THR A 600 0.21 25.69 26.54
N ILE A 601 0.22 26.57 25.54
CA ILE A 601 -0.36 27.92 25.61
C ILE A 601 -1.22 28.18 24.39
N THR A 602 -2.29 28.96 24.59
CA THR A 602 -3.16 29.40 23.50
C THR A 602 -2.57 30.61 22.79
N GLY A 603 -3.03 30.85 21.53
CA GLY A 603 -2.64 32.05 20.79
C GLY A 603 -3.03 33.36 21.52
N GLU A 604 -4.15 33.38 22.23
CA GLU A 604 -4.59 34.53 23.02
C GLU A 604 -3.63 34.81 24.18
N GLU A 605 -3.23 33.78 24.94
CA GLU A 605 -2.24 33.90 26.04
C GLU A 605 -0.89 34.34 25.49
N PHE A 606 -0.46 33.79 24.36
CA PHE A 606 0.77 34.19 23.67
C PHE A 606 0.73 35.65 23.27
N MET A 607 -0.32 36.12 22.59
CA MET A 607 -0.47 37.51 22.15
C MET A 607 -0.61 38.48 23.31
N TYR A 608 -1.28 38.06 24.41
CA TYR A 608 -1.38 38.85 25.62
C TYR A 608 0.02 39.15 26.21
N ILE A 609 0.87 38.14 26.35
CA ILE A 609 2.23 38.28 26.89
C ILE A 609 3.11 39.10 25.91
N LEU A 610 2.99 38.83 24.62
CA LEU A 610 3.77 39.56 23.59
C LEU A 610 3.50 41.06 23.62
N ASN A 611 2.24 41.46 23.78
CA ASN A 611 1.83 42.89 23.74
C ASN A 611 1.96 43.60 25.12
N LYS A 612 2.14 42.83 26.22
CA LYS A 612 2.39 43.42 27.54
C LYS A 612 3.76 44.12 27.54
N PRO A 613 3.90 45.34 28.11
CA PRO A 613 5.22 45.97 28.28
C PRO A 613 6.17 45.01 29.00
N ALA A 614 7.43 44.92 28.55
CA ALA A 614 8.41 44.08 29.22
C ALA A 614 8.64 44.57 30.63
N GLU A 615 8.44 43.68 31.64
CA GLU A 615 8.82 43.99 33.01
C GLU A 615 10.35 44.01 33.07
N ILE A 616 10.94 45.18 33.28
CA ILE A 616 12.38 45.33 33.53
C ILE A 616 12.66 44.61 34.85
N PRO A 617 13.50 43.55 34.88
CA PRO A 617 13.87 42.93 36.16
C PRO A 617 14.48 44.01 37.06
N ALA A 618 13.89 44.18 38.23
CA ALA A 618 14.47 45.07 39.23
C ALA A 618 15.94 44.68 39.43
N GLN A 619 16.85 45.60 39.17
CA GLN A 619 18.27 45.43 39.47
C GLN A 619 18.33 45.13 40.98
N THR A 620 18.62 43.90 41.37
CA THR A 620 19.02 43.54 42.71
C THR A 620 20.36 44.24 42.94
N ASN A 621 20.30 45.44 43.52
CA ASN A 621 21.47 46.05 44.14
C ASN A 621 22.04 45.04 45.12
N LYS A 622 23.16 44.43 44.79
CA LYS A 622 24.03 43.82 45.79
C LYS A 622 24.83 44.95 46.43
N ASP A 623 24.38 45.34 47.64
CA ASP A 623 25.26 45.90 48.62
C ASP A 623 26.11 44.81 49.28
#